data_bf5bdceb0a49ddf7ff47e8a90d43439d
#
_entry.id   bf5bdceb0a49ddf7ff47e8a90d43439d
#
_cell.length_a   1.000
_cell.length_b   1.000
_cell.length_c   1.000
_cell.angle_alpha   90.00
_cell.angle_beta   90.00
_cell.angle_gamma   90.00
#
_symmetry.space_group_name_H-M   'P 1'
#
loop_
_entity.id
_entity.type
_entity.pdbx_description
1 polymer ?
#
loop_
_entity_poly.entity_id
_entity_poly.type
_entity_poly.pdbx_seq_one_letter_code
_entity_poly.pdbx_strand_id
1 'polypeptide(L)'
;MIMELFNIEGKKAIVTGGTRGLGHGMAEGLMEAGCEVAIVGTSDKVYDVAKAFCDRGFKCHGVKADFSKREQVYQGFNDCVAALGGDLDIIVNAHGNQRRHSAEVFPIEEWDEVLNVNLNSVFILCQEAAKIMLKKGYGKIINIASMVSWFGGQTVPAYTAAKGGVTQLTKELSNDWIARGVNVNAIAPGYMATEMNSALLDPENPRYQQITERIPANRWGTGDDMKGACIFLASHASDYLGGAIIPVDGGYLVK
;
A
#
# COMPACT_ATOMS: atom_id res chain seq x y z
N MET A 1 28.59 -5.75 1.37
CA MET A 1 28.65 -4.32 0.90
C MET A 1 27.30 -3.65 1.15
N ILE A 2 27.22 -2.31 1.10
CA ILE A 2 25.96 -1.59 1.43
C ILE A 2 24.78 -2.01 0.54
N MET A 3 25.02 -2.35 -0.72
CA MET A 3 23.96 -2.82 -1.64
C MET A 3 23.31 -4.14 -1.22
N GLU A 4 23.99 -4.96 -0.44
CA GLU A 4 23.42 -6.21 0.11
C GLU A 4 22.30 -5.94 1.11
N LEU A 5 22.32 -4.78 1.80
CA LEU A 5 21.24 -4.38 2.68
C LEU A 5 19.92 -4.17 1.94
N PHE A 6 19.98 -3.82 0.65
CA PHE A 6 18.81 -3.62 -0.20
C PHE A 6 18.40 -4.87 -0.98
N ASN A 7 19.17 -5.97 -0.85
CA ASN A 7 18.87 -7.21 -1.57
C ASN A 7 17.61 -7.87 -1.00
N ILE A 8 16.63 -8.05 -1.88
CA ILE A 8 15.37 -8.75 -1.61
C ILE A 8 15.12 -9.87 -2.64
N GLU A 9 16.16 -10.30 -3.35
CA GLU A 9 16.06 -11.39 -4.32
C GLU A 9 15.54 -12.68 -3.66
N GLY A 10 14.61 -13.35 -4.33
CA GLY A 10 13.98 -14.57 -3.84
C GLY A 10 12.98 -14.38 -2.69
N LYS A 11 12.78 -13.16 -2.19
CA LYS A 11 11.75 -12.87 -1.17
C LYS A 11 10.34 -13.02 -1.75
N LYS A 12 9.40 -13.41 -0.89
CA LYS A 12 8.00 -13.63 -1.23
C LYS A 12 7.14 -12.48 -0.73
N ALA A 13 6.43 -11.82 -1.66
CA ALA A 13 5.69 -10.60 -1.34
C ALA A 13 4.21 -10.70 -1.75
N ILE A 14 3.33 -10.14 -0.93
CA ILE A 14 1.94 -9.85 -1.28
C ILE A 14 1.80 -8.35 -1.51
N VAL A 15 1.18 -7.94 -2.62
CA VAL A 15 0.80 -6.55 -2.87
C VAL A 15 -0.69 -6.45 -3.14
N THR A 16 -1.43 -5.90 -2.20
CA THR A 16 -2.86 -5.68 -2.36
C THR A 16 -3.12 -4.43 -3.21
N GLY A 17 -4.17 -4.46 -4.05
CA GLY A 17 -4.39 -3.37 -5.01
C GLY A 17 -3.32 -3.29 -6.11
N GLY A 18 -2.65 -4.42 -6.43
CA GLY A 18 -1.50 -4.49 -7.35
C GLY A 18 -1.85 -4.40 -8.84
N THR A 19 -3.11 -4.22 -9.21
CA THR A 19 -3.54 -4.22 -10.62
C THR A 19 -3.38 -2.89 -11.35
N ARG A 20 -3.20 -1.77 -10.62
CA ARG A 20 -3.08 -0.42 -11.17
C ARG A 20 -2.45 0.55 -10.17
N GLY A 21 -2.10 1.75 -10.66
CA GLY A 21 -1.66 2.87 -9.83
C GLY A 21 -0.45 2.55 -8.95
N LEU A 22 -0.50 2.96 -7.68
CA LEU A 22 0.62 2.84 -6.76
C LEU A 22 0.97 1.39 -6.42
N GLY A 23 -0.05 0.55 -6.18
CA GLY A 23 0.15 -0.87 -5.90
C GLY A 23 0.83 -1.60 -7.05
N HIS A 24 0.46 -1.28 -8.30
CA HIS A 24 1.10 -1.83 -9.50
C HIS A 24 2.59 -1.44 -9.58
N GLY A 25 2.90 -0.14 -9.39
CA GLY A 25 4.30 0.31 -9.39
C GLY A 25 5.13 -0.34 -8.29
N MET A 26 4.58 -0.47 -7.07
CA MET A 26 5.29 -1.15 -5.97
C MET A 26 5.47 -2.65 -6.24
N ALA A 27 4.45 -3.34 -6.79
CA ALA A 27 4.57 -4.75 -7.19
C ALA A 27 5.65 -4.93 -8.25
N GLU A 28 5.67 -4.07 -9.28
CA GLU A 28 6.71 -4.07 -10.30
C GLU A 28 8.10 -3.84 -9.70
N GLY A 29 8.27 -2.83 -8.83
CA GLY A 29 9.55 -2.56 -8.19
C GLY A 29 10.07 -3.74 -7.35
N LEU A 30 9.19 -4.43 -6.62
CA LEU A 30 9.57 -5.64 -5.87
C LEU A 30 10.00 -6.78 -6.83
N MET A 31 9.32 -6.96 -7.96
CA MET A 31 9.69 -7.96 -8.96
C MET A 31 11.00 -7.59 -9.68
N GLU A 32 11.22 -6.32 -10.02
CA GLU A 32 12.48 -5.82 -10.58
C GLU A 32 13.66 -6.07 -9.62
N ALA A 33 13.41 -6.06 -8.30
CA ALA A 33 14.38 -6.38 -7.26
C ALA A 33 14.46 -7.89 -6.94
N GLY A 34 13.82 -8.76 -7.72
CA GLY A 34 13.94 -10.22 -7.66
C GLY A 34 12.93 -10.92 -6.76
N CYS A 35 11.90 -10.25 -6.26
CA CYS A 35 10.84 -10.89 -5.47
C CYS A 35 9.91 -11.74 -6.33
N GLU A 36 9.36 -12.80 -5.75
CA GLU A 36 8.15 -13.46 -6.22
C GLU A 36 6.93 -12.76 -5.59
N VAL A 37 5.96 -12.32 -6.41
CA VAL A 37 4.89 -11.43 -5.95
C VAL A 37 3.51 -12.01 -6.23
N ALA A 38 2.64 -12.06 -5.21
CA ALA A 38 1.21 -12.25 -5.39
C ALA A 38 0.50 -10.88 -5.36
N ILE A 39 -0.18 -10.52 -6.44
CA ILE A 39 -0.98 -9.29 -6.52
C ILE A 39 -2.45 -9.58 -6.27
N VAL A 40 -3.13 -8.68 -5.55
CA VAL A 40 -4.57 -8.80 -5.30
C VAL A 40 -5.33 -7.70 -6.02
N GLY A 41 -6.43 -8.07 -6.65
CA GLY A 41 -7.38 -7.16 -7.30
C GLY A 41 -8.83 -7.62 -7.14
N THR A 42 -9.79 -6.72 -7.34
CA THR A 42 -11.22 -7.00 -7.14
C THR A 42 -11.92 -7.63 -8.34
N SER A 43 -11.27 -7.70 -9.50
CA SER A 43 -11.84 -8.22 -10.75
C SER A 43 -10.89 -9.18 -11.45
N ASP A 44 -11.39 -9.89 -12.45
CA ASP A 44 -10.60 -10.86 -13.23
C ASP A 44 -9.41 -10.24 -13.97
N LYS A 45 -9.38 -8.91 -14.13
CA LYS A 45 -8.20 -8.18 -14.64
C LYS A 45 -6.91 -8.50 -13.88
N VAL A 46 -6.99 -8.96 -12.63
CA VAL A 46 -5.80 -9.35 -11.85
C VAL A 46 -5.02 -10.46 -12.50
N TYR A 47 -5.71 -11.40 -13.17
CA TYR A 47 -5.06 -12.51 -13.88
C TYR A 47 -4.34 -12.04 -15.13
N ASP A 48 -4.94 -11.10 -15.89
CA ASP A 48 -4.32 -10.51 -17.08
C ASP A 48 -3.07 -9.70 -16.70
N VAL A 49 -3.13 -8.92 -15.60
CA VAL A 49 -1.99 -8.15 -15.10
C VAL A 49 -0.88 -9.08 -14.62
N ALA A 50 -1.20 -10.12 -13.86
CA ALA A 50 -0.21 -11.10 -13.43
C ALA A 50 0.44 -11.81 -14.62
N LYS A 51 -0.36 -12.20 -15.64
CA LYS A 51 0.15 -12.78 -16.88
C LYS A 51 1.10 -11.81 -17.59
N ALA A 52 0.74 -10.53 -17.72
CA ALA A 52 1.59 -9.54 -18.37
C ALA A 52 2.95 -9.39 -17.66
N PHE A 53 3.00 -9.49 -16.33
CA PHE A 53 4.26 -9.53 -15.58
C PHE A 53 5.05 -10.82 -15.86
N CYS A 54 4.37 -11.97 -15.89
CA CYS A 54 5.02 -13.25 -16.23
C CYS A 54 5.58 -13.26 -17.67
N ASP A 55 4.88 -12.67 -18.64
CA ASP A 55 5.34 -12.55 -20.04
C ASP A 55 6.62 -11.68 -20.13
N ARG A 56 6.88 -10.81 -19.15
CA ARG A 56 8.12 -10.03 -18.99
C ARG A 56 9.21 -10.77 -18.22
N GLY A 57 8.98 -12.01 -17.81
CA GLY A 57 9.95 -12.85 -17.08
C GLY A 57 9.89 -12.75 -15.57
N PHE A 58 8.94 -12.03 -14.99
CA PHE A 58 8.77 -11.94 -13.54
C PHE A 58 7.97 -13.13 -12.98
N LYS A 59 8.12 -13.40 -11.69
CA LYS A 59 7.31 -14.38 -10.95
C LYS A 59 6.13 -13.65 -10.30
N CYS A 60 4.96 -13.72 -10.92
CA CYS A 60 3.76 -13.03 -10.47
C CYS A 60 2.54 -13.95 -10.42
N HIS A 61 1.77 -13.87 -9.34
CA HIS A 61 0.51 -14.60 -9.15
C HIS A 61 -0.64 -13.60 -9.00
N GLY A 62 -1.74 -13.81 -9.70
CA GLY A 62 -2.95 -13.01 -9.57
C GLY A 62 -3.95 -13.67 -8.62
N VAL A 63 -4.47 -12.93 -7.65
CA VAL A 63 -5.53 -13.36 -6.73
C VAL A 63 -6.67 -12.37 -6.76
N LYS A 64 -7.89 -12.86 -7.00
CA LYS A 64 -9.10 -12.05 -6.99
C LYS A 64 -9.72 -12.07 -5.59
N ALA A 65 -9.85 -10.89 -4.96
CA ALA A 65 -10.54 -10.74 -3.68
C ALA A 65 -11.10 -9.32 -3.52
N ASP A 66 -12.31 -9.21 -2.98
CA ASP A 66 -12.97 -7.96 -2.64
C ASP A 66 -12.84 -7.70 -1.13
N PHE A 67 -11.97 -6.80 -0.77
CA PHE A 67 -11.66 -6.48 0.64
C PHE A 67 -12.72 -5.60 1.34
N SER A 68 -13.81 -5.27 0.66
CA SER A 68 -15.01 -4.79 1.33
C SER A 68 -15.73 -5.92 2.10
N LYS A 69 -15.42 -7.18 1.80
CA LYS A 69 -16.01 -8.39 2.39
C LYS A 69 -14.97 -9.08 3.27
N ARG A 70 -15.22 -9.11 4.58
CA ARG A 70 -14.29 -9.63 5.58
C ARG A 70 -13.82 -11.05 5.27
N GLU A 71 -14.74 -11.93 4.85
CA GLU A 71 -14.42 -13.31 4.50
C GLU A 71 -13.45 -13.39 3.32
N GLN A 72 -13.57 -12.47 2.35
CA GLN A 72 -12.67 -12.41 1.21
C GLN A 72 -11.31 -11.82 1.56
N VAL A 73 -11.18 -11.05 2.64
CA VAL A 73 -9.87 -10.62 3.15
C VAL A 73 -9.06 -11.83 3.59
N TYR A 74 -9.66 -12.71 4.41
CA TYR A 74 -9.00 -13.94 4.88
C TYR A 74 -8.73 -14.91 3.73
N GLN A 75 -9.73 -15.14 2.86
CA GLN A 75 -9.58 -16.07 1.74
C GLN A 75 -8.50 -15.58 0.77
N GLY A 76 -8.54 -14.32 0.35
CA GLY A 76 -7.56 -13.74 -0.57
C GLY A 76 -6.14 -13.74 0.01
N PHE A 77 -5.98 -13.50 1.32
CA PHE A 77 -4.69 -13.64 1.98
C PHE A 77 -4.18 -15.09 1.90
N ASN A 78 -5.03 -16.08 2.25
CA ASN A 78 -4.65 -17.48 2.22
C ASN A 78 -4.32 -17.95 0.79
N ASP A 79 -5.07 -17.51 -0.23
CA ASP A 79 -4.81 -17.83 -1.63
C ASP A 79 -3.46 -17.24 -2.09
N CYS A 80 -3.11 -16.01 -1.66
CA CYS A 80 -1.79 -15.44 -1.93
C CYS A 80 -0.67 -16.25 -1.29
N VAL A 81 -0.81 -16.61 -0.02
CA VAL A 81 0.19 -17.41 0.70
C VAL A 81 0.35 -18.79 0.04
N ALA A 82 -0.75 -19.43 -0.36
CA ALA A 82 -0.71 -20.70 -1.07
C ALA A 82 0.01 -20.58 -2.43
N ALA A 83 -0.27 -19.53 -3.21
CA ALA A 83 0.39 -19.24 -4.49
C ALA A 83 1.90 -19.02 -4.31
N LEU A 84 2.32 -18.44 -3.19
CA LEU A 84 3.72 -18.23 -2.80
C LEU A 84 4.37 -19.47 -2.14
N GLY A 85 3.70 -20.63 -2.13
CA GLY A 85 4.25 -21.88 -1.59
C GLY A 85 4.25 -21.93 -0.06
N GLY A 86 3.35 -21.23 0.60
CA GLY A 86 3.14 -21.30 2.06
C GLY A 86 4.04 -20.40 2.90
N ASP A 87 4.80 -19.48 2.29
CA ASP A 87 5.72 -18.56 2.97
C ASP A 87 5.45 -17.10 2.59
N LEU A 88 5.85 -16.17 3.47
CA LEU A 88 5.67 -14.73 3.27
C LEU A 88 6.78 -13.93 3.97
N ASP A 89 7.45 -13.06 3.23
CA ASP A 89 8.48 -12.15 3.74
C ASP A 89 8.00 -10.69 3.81
N ILE A 90 7.20 -10.28 2.83
CA ILE A 90 6.81 -8.87 2.63
C ILE A 90 5.31 -8.78 2.34
N ILE A 91 4.61 -7.85 2.97
CA ILE A 91 3.27 -7.47 2.56
C ILE A 91 3.16 -5.96 2.38
N VAL A 92 2.59 -5.54 1.24
CA VAL A 92 2.27 -4.13 0.93
C VAL A 92 0.76 -3.97 0.88
N ASN A 93 0.19 -3.30 1.86
CA ASN A 93 -1.23 -3.02 1.96
C ASN A 93 -1.59 -1.76 1.16
N ALA A 94 -1.68 -1.88 -0.19
CA ALA A 94 -1.86 -0.75 -1.10
C ALA A 94 -3.28 -0.61 -1.67
N HIS A 95 -4.20 -1.50 -1.29
CA HIS A 95 -5.60 -1.36 -1.64
C HIS A 95 -6.26 -0.20 -0.90
N GLY A 96 -7.33 0.32 -1.48
CA GLY A 96 -8.12 1.38 -0.87
C GLY A 96 -9.19 1.91 -1.82
N ASN A 97 -10.19 2.56 -1.22
CA ASN A 97 -11.23 3.28 -1.92
C ASN A 97 -11.44 4.66 -1.28
N GLN A 98 -12.20 5.49 -1.94
CA GLN A 98 -12.54 6.83 -1.47
C GLN A 98 -13.97 7.18 -1.89
N ARG A 99 -14.71 7.84 -0.98
CA ARG A 99 -16.03 8.47 -1.22
C ARG A 99 -15.93 9.95 -0.88
N ARG A 100 -16.65 10.79 -1.60
CA ARG A 100 -16.57 12.26 -1.44
C ARG A 100 -17.94 12.86 -1.24
N HIS A 101 -18.19 13.36 -0.03
CA HIS A 101 -19.36 14.14 0.34
C HIS A 101 -18.97 15.16 1.40
N SER A 102 -19.72 16.25 1.53
CA SER A 102 -19.61 17.13 2.71
C SER A 102 -19.92 16.33 3.97
N ALA A 103 -19.23 16.62 5.08
CA ALA A 103 -19.27 15.77 6.27
C ALA A 103 -20.68 15.65 6.88
N GLU A 104 -21.46 16.73 6.82
CA GLU A 104 -22.82 16.81 7.36
C GLU A 104 -23.85 15.97 6.60
N VAL A 105 -23.53 15.56 5.37
CA VAL A 105 -24.41 14.74 4.52
C VAL A 105 -23.73 13.46 4.04
N PHE A 106 -22.62 13.09 4.68
CA PHE A 106 -21.88 11.88 4.30
C PHE A 106 -22.71 10.63 4.63
N PRO A 107 -23.04 9.75 3.62
CA PRO A 107 -23.81 8.54 3.88
C PRO A 107 -23.08 7.60 4.83
N ILE A 108 -23.79 7.09 5.85
CA ILE A 108 -23.17 6.24 6.86
C ILE A 108 -22.69 4.90 6.29
N GLU A 109 -23.41 4.38 5.30
CA GLU A 109 -23.04 3.14 4.61
C GLU A 109 -21.71 3.29 3.83
N GLU A 110 -21.48 4.46 3.22
CA GLU A 110 -20.22 4.76 2.55
C GLU A 110 -19.08 5.03 3.55
N TRP A 111 -19.41 5.61 4.71
CA TRP A 111 -18.45 5.73 5.82
C TRP A 111 -17.99 4.35 6.26
N ASP A 112 -18.91 3.43 6.53
CA ASP A 112 -18.59 2.07 6.96
C ASP A 112 -17.80 1.30 5.89
N GLU A 113 -18.18 1.42 4.61
CA GLU A 113 -17.46 0.83 3.49
C GLU A 113 -16.00 1.32 3.46
N VAL A 114 -15.78 2.64 3.54
CA VAL A 114 -14.43 3.22 3.47
C VAL A 114 -13.59 2.78 4.66
N LEU A 115 -14.12 2.78 5.89
CA LEU A 115 -13.40 2.29 7.06
C LEU A 115 -13.09 0.80 6.96
N ASN A 116 -14.05 0.01 6.46
CA ASN A 116 -13.85 -1.42 6.31
C ASN A 116 -12.72 -1.73 5.33
N VAL A 117 -12.70 -1.08 4.15
CA VAL A 117 -11.68 -1.30 3.13
C VAL A 117 -10.33 -0.69 3.51
N ASN A 118 -10.28 0.53 4.07
CA ASN A 118 -9.00 1.23 4.26
C ASN A 118 -8.37 1.05 5.64
N LEU A 119 -9.10 0.50 6.63
CA LEU A 119 -8.59 0.31 7.99
C LEU A 119 -8.78 -1.12 8.50
N ASN A 120 -10.02 -1.63 8.53
CA ASN A 120 -10.30 -2.94 9.10
C ASN A 120 -9.60 -4.07 8.33
N SER A 121 -9.67 -4.04 7.00
CA SER A 121 -8.99 -5.05 6.17
C SER A 121 -7.47 -4.96 6.29
N VAL A 122 -6.91 -3.74 6.42
CA VAL A 122 -5.47 -3.53 6.64
C VAL A 122 -5.03 -4.19 7.96
N PHE A 123 -5.80 -4.00 9.05
CA PHE A 123 -5.51 -4.66 10.32
C PHE A 123 -5.52 -6.19 10.19
N ILE A 124 -6.56 -6.76 9.54
CA ILE A 124 -6.67 -8.20 9.33
C ILE A 124 -5.46 -8.73 8.56
N LEU A 125 -5.08 -8.08 7.46
CA LEU A 125 -3.93 -8.48 6.64
C LEU A 125 -2.61 -8.39 7.42
N CYS A 126 -2.41 -7.33 8.21
CA CYS A 126 -1.25 -7.22 9.10
C CYS A 126 -1.22 -8.36 10.11
N GLN A 127 -2.36 -8.70 10.72
CA GLN A 127 -2.48 -9.77 11.71
C GLN A 127 -2.18 -11.15 11.11
N GLU A 128 -2.76 -11.45 9.94
CA GLU A 128 -2.53 -12.74 9.26
C GLU A 128 -1.08 -12.88 8.79
N ALA A 129 -0.49 -11.80 8.22
CA ALA A 129 0.93 -11.79 7.84
C ALA A 129 1.84 -11.99 9.07
N ALA A 130 1.56 -11.31 10.17
CA ALA A 130 2.33 -11.44 11.40
C ALA A 130 2.31 -12.87 11.97
N LYS A 131 1.23 -13.63 11.83
CA LYS A 131 1.17 -15.04 12.27
C LYS A 131 2.22 -15.92 11.57
N ILE A 132 2.56 -15.64 10.32
CA ILE A 132 3.60 -16.32 9.55
C ILE A 132 4.97 -15.73 9.91
N MET A 133 5.12 -14.43 9.80
CA MET A 133 6.38 -13.72 9.97
C MET A 133 6.98 -13.85 11.37
N LEU A 134 6.15 -13.80 12.42
CA LEU A 134 6.60 -13.95 13.81
C LEU A 134 7.10 -15.36 14.14
N LYS A 135 6.55 -16.40 13.50
CA LYS A 135 7.07 -17.78 13.63
C LYS A 135 8.44 -17.93 12.97
N LYS A 136 8.66 -17.18 11.89
CA LYS A 136 9.90 -17.14 11.11
C LYS A 136 10.97 -16.25 11.75
N GLY A 137 10.56 -15.29 12.60
CA GLY A 137 11.45 -14.26 13.17
C GLY A 137 11.90 -13.22 12.14
N TYR A 138 11.16 -13.07 11.04
CA TYR A 138 11.44 -12.09 9.97
C TYR A 138 10.16 -11.71 9.23
N GLY A 139 10.00 -10.43 8.97
CA GLY A 139 8.93 -9.93 8.10
C GLY A 139 8.93 -8.42 7.93
N LYS A 140 8.42 -7.96 6.80
CA LYS A 140 8.26 -6.53 6.46
C LYS A 140 6.82 -6.24 6.07
N ILE A 141 6.14 -5.43 6.87
CA ILE A 141 4.77 -4.98 6.65
C ILE A 141 4.82 -3.50 6.26
N ILE A 142 4.33 -3.18 5.07
CA ILE A 142 4.32 -1.83 4.51
C ILE A 142 2.87 -1.41 4.28
N ASN A 143 2.38 -0.50 5.10
CA ASN A 143 1.05 0.06 4.95
C ASN A 143 1.08 1.30 4.05
N ILE A 144 -0.01 1.58 3.34
CA ILE A 144 -0.16 2.83 2.61
C ILE A 144 -1.05 3.78 3.40
N ALA A 145 -0.39 4.77 4.02
CA ALA A 145 -1.01 5.92 4.67
C ALA A 145 -1.43 6.98 3.64
N SER A 146 -1.41 8.22 3.97
CA SER A 146 -1.70 9.36 3.09
C SER A 146 -1.19 10.65 3.73
N MET A 147 -1.05 11.72 2.96
CA MET A 147 -0.86 13.07 3.51
C MET A 147 -1.97 13.47 4.49
N VAL A 148 -3.22 13.01 4.26
CA VAL A 148 -4.34 13.28 5.19
C VAL A 148 -4.19 12.57 6.54
N SER A 149 -3.12 11.82 6.76
CA SER A 149 -2.71 11.35 8.09
C SER A 149 -2.16 12.48 8.98
N TRP A 150 -1.76 13.62 8.40
CA TRP A 150 -1.25 14.80 9.14
C TRP A 150 -2.19 16.00 9.09
N PHE A 151 -3.03 16.12 8.06
CA PHE A 151 -4.01 17.21 7.94
C PHE A 151 -5.36 16.69 7.46
N GLY A 152 -6.42 17.51 7.63
CA GLY A 152 -7.76 17.16 7.17
C GLY A 152 -7.91 17.27 5.65
N GLY A 153 -8.51 16.26 5.04
CA GLY A 153 -8.97 16.34 3.66
C GLY A 153 -10.32 17.04 3.55
N GLN A 154 -10.62 17.66 2.40
CA GLN A 154 -11.95 18.20 2.12
C GLN A 154 -12.84 17.12 1.49
N THR A 155 -14.08 16.98 2.01
CA THR A 155 -15.11 16.06 1.51
C THR A 155 -14.74 14.56 1.60
N VAL A 156 -13.76 14.18 2.40
CA VAL A 156 -13.28 12.81 2.57
C VAL A 156 -13.14 12.41 4.04
N PRO A 157 -14.15 12.62 4.91
CA PRO A 157 -14.02 12.40 6.35
C PRO A 157 -13.67 10.95 6.68
N ALA A 158 -14.33 9.96 6.08
CA ALA A 158 -14.09 8.54 6.31
C ALA A 158 -12.66 8.12 5.89
N TYR A 159 -12.20 8.59 4.73
CA TYR A 159 -10.83 8.32 4.26
C TYR A 159 -9.78 8.94 5.17
N THR A 160 -9.99 10.18 5.62
CA THR A 160 -9.09 10.86 6.58
C THR A 160 -9.02 10.11 7.90
N ALA A 161 -10.16 9.68 8.45
CA ALA A 161 -10.21 8.87 9.66
C ALA A 161 -9.48 7.53 9.48
N ALA A 162 -9.74 6.82 8.36
CA ALA A 162 -9.08 5.55 8.06
C ALA A 162 -7.55 5.71 7.96
N LYS A 163 -7.05 6.71 7.22
CA LYS A 163 -5.60 6.89 7.03
C LYS A 163 -4.89 7.42 8.28
N GLY A 164 -5.58 8.20 9.13
CA GLY A 164 -5.14 8.49 10.48
C GLY A 164 -5.04 7.24 11.34
N GLY A 165 -6.06 6.37 11.28
CA GLY A 165 -6.09 5.08 11.96
C GLY A 165 -4.94 4.15 11.51
N VAL A 166 -4.70 4.01 10.19
CA VAL A 166 -3.58 3.22 9.65
C VAL A 166 -2.24 3.72 10.17
N THR A 167 -2.08 5.04 10.29
CA THR A 167 -0.85 5.65 10.82
C THR A 167 -0.58 5.24 12.27
N GLN A 168 -1.60 5.29 13.13
CA GLN A 168 -1.45 4.86 14.53
C GLN A 168 -1.33 3.35 14.65
N LEU A 169 -2.10 2.60 13.85
CA LEU A 169 -2.00 1.14 13.79
C LEU A 169 -0.57 0.70 13.40
N THR A 170 0.07 1.36 12.44
CA THR A 170 1.45 1.07 12.03
C THR A 170 2.42 1.20 13.20
N LYS A 171 2.27 2.22 14.04
CA LYS A 171 3.11 2.43 15.23
C LYS A 171 2.85 1.37 16.30
N GLU A 172 1.59 1.07 16.56
CA GLU A 172 1.18 0.06 17.56
C GLU A 172 1.73 -1.32 17.21
N LEU A 173 1.47 -1.78 15.98
CA LEU A 173 1.94 -3.09 15.53
C LEU A 173 3.48 -3.18 15.48
N SER A 174 4.16 -2.06 15.20
CA SER A 174 5.61 -2.02 15.27
C SER A 174 6.12 -2.20 16.70
N ASN A 175 5.50 -1.55 17.70
CA ASN A 175 5.87 -1.73 19.11
C ASN A 175 5.76 -3.19 19.54
N ASP A 176 4.70 -3.87 19.11
CA ASP A 176 4.44 -5.26 19.49
C ASP A 176 5.40 -6.26 18.82
N TRP A 177 5.88 -5.96 17.60
CA TRP A 177 6.47 -7.01 16.76
C TRP A 177 7.93 -6.79 16.40
N ILE A 178 8.48 -5.57 16.48
CA ILE A 178 9.85 -5.27 16.02
C ILE A 178 10.92 -6.07 16.79
N ALA A 179 10.76 -6.23 18.11
CA ALA A 179 11.66 -7.02 18.92
C ALA A 179 11.63 -8.53 18.60
N ARG A 180 10.62 -8.94 17.82
CA ARG A 180 10.38 -10.32 17.38
C ARG A 180 10.69 -10.51 15.88
N GLY A 181 11.39 -9.54 15.27
CA GLY A 181 11.89 -9.60 13.90
C GLY A 181 10.90 -9.15 12.80
N VAL A 182 9.78 -8.51 13.16
CA VAL A 182 8.82 -8.01 12.17
C VAL A 182 8.75 -6.49 12.22
N ASN A 183 9.16 -5.83 11.12
CA ASN A 183 9.07 -4.38 10.98
C ASN A 183 7.72 -4.00 10.37
N VAL A 184 7.06 -3.01 10.95
CA VAL A 184 5.83 -2.42 10.41
C VAL A 184 6.06 -0.94 10.19
N ASN A 185 5.97 -0.50 8.93
CA ASN A 185 6.16 0.88 8.53
C ASN A 185 5.08 1.28 7.51
N ALA A 186 4.98 2.55 7.18
CA ALA A 186 4.06 3.03 6.16
C ALA A 186 4.72 4.02 5.19
N ILE A 187 4.22 4.03 3.97
CA ILE A 187 4.48 5.08 2.99
C ILE A 187 3.23 5.97 2.92
N ALA A 188 3.44 7.27 2.91
CA ALA A 188 2.37 8.26 2.76
C ALA A 188 2.53 9.00 1.42
N PRO A 189 1.79 8.57 0.38
CA PRO A 189 1.85 9.21 -0.91
C PRO A 189 1.27 10.63 -0.87
N GLY A 190 1.86 11.51 -1.69
CA GLY A 190 1.32 12.81 -2.01
C GLY A 190 0.21 12.77 -3.07
N TYR A 191 0.12 13.83 -3.86
CA TYR A 191 -0.74 13.83 -5.03
C TYR A 191 -0.11 13.01 -6.15
N MET A 192 -0.80 11.92 -6.50
CA MET A 192 -0.33 10.92 -7.45
C MET A 192 -1.25 10.85 -8.68
N ALA A 193 -0.65 10.75 -9.86
CA ALA A 193 -1.35 10.60 -11.14
C ALA A 193 -1.89 9.16 -11.28
N THR A 194 -3.03 8.91 -10.64
CA THR A 194 -3.71 7.60 -10.64
C THR A 194 -5.19 7.77 -11.00
N GLU A 195 -5.87 6.69 -11.34
CA GLU A 195 -7.31 6.72 -11.61
C GLU A 195 -8.13 7.29 -10.45
N MET A 196 -7.71 7.10 -9.21
CA MET A 196 -8.38 7.66 -8.02
C MET A 196 -8.44 9.19 -8.07
N ASN A 197 -7.48 9.82 -8.74
CA ASN A 197 -7.36 11.26 -8.89
C ASN A 197 -7.70 11.76 -10.30
N SER A 198 -8.25 10.90 -11.18
CA SER A 198 -8.52 11.26 -12.59
C SER A 198 -9.30 12.57 -12.78
N ALA A 199 -10.30 12.82 -11.94
CA ALA A 199 -11.07 14.06 -11.98
C ALA A 199 -10.23 15.33 -11.64
N LEU A 200 -9.09 15.18 -10.98
CA LEU A 200 -8.18 16.27 -10.63
C LEU A 200 -7.01 16.40 -11.60
N LEU A 201 -6.81 15.44 -12.51
CA LEU A 201 -5.72 15.42 -13.47
C LEU A 201 -6.06 16.14 -14.78
N ASP A 202 -7.30 16.59 -14.93
CA ASP A 202 -7.71 17.41 -16.06
C ASP A 202 -7.04 18.80 -15.97
N PRO A 203 -6.22 19.21 -16.96
CA PRO A 203 -5.58 20.53 -16.98
C PRO A 203 -6.57 21.70 -16.96
N GLU A 204 -7.80 21.50 -17.45
CA GLU A 204 -8.88 22.50 -17.41
C GLU A 204 -9.51 22.62 -16.00
N ASN A 205 -9.24 21.66 -15.10
CA ASN A 205 -9.69 21.75 -13.72
C ASN A 205 -8.83 22.78 -12.96
N PRO A 206 -9.42 23.87 -12.43
CA PRO A 206 -8.65 24.90 -11.70
C PRO A 206 -7.84 24.34 -10.52
N ARG A 207 -8.28 23.23 -9.94
CA ARG A 207 -7.56 22.58 -8.85
C ARG A 207 -6.28 21.86 -9.29
N TYR A 208 -6.18 21.45 -10.56
CA TYR A 208 -4.97 20.80 -11.08
C TYR A 208 -3.75 21.71 -10.92
N GLN A 209 -3.85 22.94 -11.42
CA GLN A 209 -2.78 23.91 -11.33
C GLN A 209 -2.46 24.29 -9.89
N GLN A 210 -3.49 24.59 -9.06
CA GLN A 210 -3.33 24.93 -7.65
C GLN A 210 -2.58 23.85 -6.87
N ILE A 211 -2.94 22.58 -7.12
CA ILE A 211 -2.28 21.43 -6.46
C ILE A 211 -0.83 21.32 -6.96
N THR A 212 -0.62 21.40 -8.28
CA THR A 212 0.71 21.25 -8.87
C THR A 212 1.68 22.32 -8.38
N GLU A 213 1.25 23.59 -8.33
CA GLU A 213 2.04 24.72 -7.82
C GLU A 213 2.39 24.57 -6.33
N ARG A 214 1.55 23.89 -5.55
CA ARG A 214 1.81 23.61 -4.14
C ARG A 214 2.83 22.47 -3.93
N ILE A 215 3.04 21.59 -4.92
CA ILE A 215 4.05 20.54 -4.85
C ILE A 215 5.42 21.14 -5.18
N PRO A 216 6.41 21.16 -4.26
CA PRO A 216 7.74 21.70 -4.57
C PRO A 216 8.43 21.04 -5.76
N ALA A 217 8.21 19.73 -5.97
CA ALA A 217 8.71 19.02 -7.15
C ALA A 217 8.04 19.43 -8.47
N ASN A 218 7.01 20.29 -8.42
CA ASN A 218 6.25 20.83 -9.54
C ASN A 218 5.70 19.77 -10.50
N ARG A 219 5.37 18.60 -9.99
CA ARG A 219 4.74 17.49 -10.72
C ARG A 219 3.98 16.57 -9.78
N TRP A 220 3.01 15.88 -10.32
CA TRP A 220 2.36 14.76 -9.66
C TRP A 220 3.29 13.54 -9.64
N GLY A 221 3.21 12.75 -8.57
CA GLY A 221 3.93 11.49 -8.49
C GLY A 221 3.25 10.38 -9.29
N THR A 222 3.97 9.29 -9.50
CA THR A 222 3.50 8.08 -10.22
C THR A 222 3.77 6.82 -9.39
N GLY A 223 3.39 5.66 -9.89
CA GLY A 223 3.74 4.38 -9.28
C GLY A 223 5.26 4.15 -9.19
N ASP A 224 6.03 4.67 -10.14
CA ASP A 224 7.49 4.55 -10.14
C ASP A 224 8.15 5.30 -8.98
N ASP A 225 7.59 6.45 -8.59
CA ASP A 225 8.10 7.21 -7.45
C ASP A 225 7.96 6.44 -6.12
N MET A 226 7.12 5.40 -6.08
CA MET A 226 6.91 4.56 -4.90
C MET A 226 7.92 3.42 -4.79
N LYS A 227 8.56 3.00 -5.90
CA LYS A 227 9.43 1.81 -5.96
C LYS A 227 10.57 1.88 -4.94
N GLY A 228 11.31 3.00 -4.92
CA GLY A 228 12.48 3.16 -4.06
C GLY A 228 12.17 3.06 -2.56
N ALA A 229 11.13 3.75 -2.10
CA ALA A 229 10.69 3.69 -0.72
C ALA A 229 10.17 2.30 -0.34
N CYS A 230 9.45 1.64 -1.26
CA CYS A 230 8.95 0.27 -1.07
C CYS A 230 10.11 -0.73 -0.91
N ILE A 231 11.11 -0.71 -1.81
CA ILE A 231 12.28 -1.59 -1.74
C ILE A 231 13.09 -1.34 -0.46
N PHE A 232 13.30 -0.07 -0.09
CA PHE A 232 13.97 0.27 1.18
C PHE A 232 13.25 -0.35 2.37
N LEU A 233 11.93 -0.16 2.50
CA LEU A 233 11.15 -0.71 3.60
C LEU A 233 11.02 -2.24 3.57
N ALA A 234 11.12 -2.86 2.39
CA ALA A 234 11.08 -4.31 2.20
C ALA A 234 12.40 -5.01 2.53
N SER A 235 13.50 -4.27 2.68
CA SER A 235 14.86 -4.80 2.77
C SER A 235 15.44 -4.71 4.18
N HIS A 236 16.62 -5.32 4.37
CA HIS A 236 17.42 -5.19 5.60
C HIS A 236 17.92 -3.76 5.88
N ALA A 237 17.92 -2.87 4.87
CA ALA A 237 18.27 -1.47 5.06
C ALA A 237 17.32 -0.73 6.03
N SER A 238 16.13 -1.30 6.30
CA SER A 238 15.13 -0.75 7.22
C SER A 238 14.99 -1.54 8.53
N ASP A 239 15.92 -2.41 8.89
CA ASP A 239 15.77 -3.29 10.08
C ASP A 239 15.63 -2.51 11.39
N TYR A 240 16.28 -1.33 11.50
CA TYR A 240 16.17 -0.47 12.68
C TYR A 240 15.06 0.59 12.55
N LEU A 241 14.18 0.45 11.56
CA LEU A 241 13.06 1.36 11.33
C LEU A 241 11.75 0.69 11.76
N GLY A 242 11.07 1.28 12.72
CA GLY A 242 9.80 0.77 13.26
C GLY A 242 8.77 1.86 13.46
N GLY A 243 7.54 1.66 12.98
CA GLY A 243 6.44 2.60 13.11
C GLY A 243 6.60 3.90 12.31
N ALA A 244 7.56 3.94 11.38
CA ALA A 244 7.82 5.12 10.57
C ALA A 244 6.74 5.33 9.51
N ILE A 245 6.42 6.60 9.25
CA ILE A 245 5.51 7.02 8.18
C ILE A 245 6.32 7.90 7.23
N ILE A 246 6.68 7.36 6.09
CA ILE A 246 7.58 8.01 5.12
C ILE A 246 6.77 8.74 4.06
N PRO A 247 6.81 10.09 4.00
CA PRO A 247 6.19 10.83 2.91
C PRO A 247 6.90 10.57 1.58
N VAL A 248 6.13 10.30 0.53
CA VAL A 248 6.57 10.28 -0.88
C VAL A 248 5.63 11.22 -1.63
N ASP A 249 5.87 12.52 -1.52
CA ASP A 249 4.88 13.56 -1.80
C ASP A 249 5.42 14.75 -2.62
N GLY A 250 6.65 14.65 -3.12
CA GLY A 250 7.29 15.74 -3.86
C GLY A 250 7.53 17.00 -3.01
N GLY A 251 7.52 16.86 -1.67
CA GLY A 251 7.72 17.96 -0.73
C GLY A 251 6.42 18.67 -0.32
N TYR A 252 5.25 18.12 -0.63
CA TYR A 252 3.97 18.77 -0.34
C TYR A 252 3.75 19.08 1.16
N LEU A 253 4.20 18.21 2.05
CA LEU A 253 4.03 18.38 3.50
C LEU A 253 4.96 19.42 4.13
N VAL A 254 6.01 19.85 3.43
CA VAL A 254 7.00 20.80 3.96
C VAL A 254 6.79 22.24 3.48
N LYS A 255 5.75 22.48 2.63
CA LYS A 255 5.42 23.81 2.08
C LYS A 255 4.10 24.35 2.64
#